data_961928f0a4009331b217f61f3d9f4dd8
#
_entry.id   961928f0a4009331b217f61f3d9f4dd8
#
_cell.length_a   1.000
_cell.length_b   1.000
_cell.length_c   1.000
_cell.angle_alpha   90.00
_cell.angle_beta   90.00
_cell.angle_gamma   90.00
#
_symmetry.space_group_name_H-M   'P 1'
#
loop_
_entity.id
_entity.type
_entity.pdbx_description
1 polymer ?
#
loop_
_entity_poly.entity_id
_entity_poly.type
_entity_poly.pdbx_seq_one_letter_code
_entity_poly.pdbx_strand_id
1 'polypeptide(L)'
;MDDLFGLFSRRSGLSSSAASIGLSLVSKFLLRNAEPQRASGLMSMLPSSITNMFSGDERQRFTTTQENVSEDEVVDQISRECCNGDREKGRIAYKEAINVLREKTRRRQQQGQQQEEGEGFLDNIL
;
A
#
# COMPACT_ATOMS: atom_id res chain seq x y z
N MET A 1 -11.57 -16.57 -3.61
CA MET A 1 -10.48 -15.80 -4.04
C MET A 1 -10.33 -14.54 -3.26
N ASP A 2 -9.18 -14.28 -2.76
CA ASP A 2 -9.01 -13.14 -1.97
C ASP A 2 -8.97 -11.92 -2.79
N ASP A 3 -9.97 -11.13 -2.67
CA ASP A 3 -9.98 -9.84 -3.30
C ASP A 3 -9.40 -8.88 -2.28
N LEU A 4 -8.23 -8.37 -2.56
CA LEU A 4 -7.54 -7.46 -1.65
C LEU A 4 -8.39 -6.25 -1.34
N PHE A 5 -9.07 -5.69 -2.34
CA PHE A 5 -9.91 -4.53 -2.12
C PHE A 5 -11.12 -4.88 -1.26
N GLY A 6 -11.70 -6.05 -1.47
CA GLY A 6 -12.83 -6.48 -0.67
C GLY A 6 -12.45 -6.69 0.79
N LEU A 7 -11.29 -7.29 1.01
CA LEU A 7 -10.81 -7.49 2.37
C LEU A 7 -10.55 -6.17 3.07
N PHE A 8 -9.89 -5.24 2.38
CA PHE A 8 -9.61 -3.94 2.93
C PHE A 8 -10.90 -3.16 3.19
N SER A 9 -11.85 -3.25 2.26
CA SER A 9 -13.13 -2.58 2.43
C SER A 9 -13.85 -3.07 3.68
N ARG A 10 -13.86 -4.36 3.89
CA ARG A 10 -14.54 -4.93 5.05
C ARG A 10 -13.87 -4.53 6.35
N ARG A 11 -12.54 -4.54 6.37
CA ARG A 11 -11.82 -4.23 7.61
C ARG A 11 -11.85 -2.75 7.94
N SER A 12 -11.82 -1.90 6.92
CA SER A 12 -11.78 -0.47 7.16
C SER A 12 -13.15 0.17 7.24
N GLY A 13 -14.17 -0.52 6.77
CA GLY A 13 -15.51 0.06 6.74
C GLY A 13 -15.74 1.00 5.57
N LEU A 14 -14.80 1.07 4.63
CA LEU A 14 -14.94 1.95 3.47
C LEU A 14 -15.73 1.27 2.37
N SER A 15 -16.34 2.09 1.50
CA SER A 15 -16.99 1.55 0.31
C SER A 15 -15.94 0.98 -0.64
N SER A 16 -16.39 0.23 -1.63
CA SER A 16 -15.45 -0.36 -2.60
C SER A 16 -14.61 0.68 -3.29
N SER A 17 -15.22 1.78 -3.74
CA SER A 17 -14.46 2.78 -4.46
C SER A 17 -13.51 3.53 -3.53
N ALA A 18 -13.94 3.84 -2.31
CA ALA A 18 -13.04 4.49 -1.35
C ALA A 18 -11.92 3.56 -0.96
N ALA A 19 -12.20 2.26 -0.82
CA ALA A 19 -11.17 1.30 -0.49
C ALA A 19 -10.11 1.21 -1.59
N SER A 20 -10.53 1.26 -2.85
CA SER A 20 -9.57 1.25 -3.95
C SER A 20 -8.64 2.45 -3.89
N ILE A 21 -9.20 3.62 -3.63
CA ILE A 21 -8.40 4.83 -3.53
C ILE A 21 -7.44 4.74 -2.34
N GLY A 22 -7.95 4.33 -1.19
CA GLY A 22 -7.13 4.26 0.01
C GLY A 22 -5.98 3.28 -0.14
N LEU A 23 -6.25 2.11 -0.69
CA LEU A 23 -5.23 1.09 -0.85
C LEU A 23 -4.17 1.55 -1.86
N SER A 24 -4.59 2.23 -2.91
CA SER A 24 -3.69 2.79 -3.89
C SER A 24 -2.78 3.85 -3.25
N LEU A 25 -3.34 4.72 -2.42
CA LEU A 25 -2.55 5.76 -1.76
C LEU A 25 -1.51 5.17 -0.82
N VAL A 26 -1.88 4.15 -0.06
CA VAL A 26 -0.94 3.52 0.86
C VAL A 26 0.14 2.78 0.08
N SER A 27 -0.23 2.10 -1.01
CA SER A 27 0.76 1.41 -1.82
C SER A 27 1.77 2.39 -2.40
N LYS A 28 1.31 3.54 -2.88
CA LYS A 28 2.22 4.57 -3.39
C LYS A 28 3.12 5.10 -2.28
N PHE A 29 2.57 5.27 -1.08
CA PHE A 29 3.35 5.74 0.06
C PHE A 29 4.51 4.78 0.34
N LEU A 30 4.23 3.48 0.35
CA LEU A 30 5.27 2.49 0.61
C LEU A 30 6.32 2.51 -0.49
N LEU A 31 5.88 2.60 -1.75
CA LEU A 31 6.81 2.59 -2.86
C LEU A 31 7.66 3.84 -2.91
N ARG A 32 7.09 4.98 -2.55
CA ARG A 32 7.83 6.24 -2.57
C ARG A 32 8.90 6.29 -1.49
N ASN A 33 8.66 5.64 -0.36
CA ASN A 33 9.61 5.63 0.73
C ASN A 33 10.64 4.51 0.61
N ALA A 34 10.43 3.59 -0.30
CA ALA A 34 11.33 2.45 -0.46
C ALA A 34 12.56 2.83 -1.27
N GLU A 35 13.66 2.14 -1.01
CA GLU A 35 14.81 2.26 -1.88
C GLU A 35 14.41 1.82 -3.28
N PRO A 36 14.91 2.48 -4.32
CA PRO A 36 14.46 2.18 -5.68
C PRO A 36 14.56 0.70 -6.06
N GLN A 37 15.63 0.04 -5.67
CA GLN A 37 15.78 -1.37 -6.01
C GLN A 37 14.77 -2.24 -5.28
N ARG A 38 14.36 -1.85 -4.08
CA ARG A 38 13.34 -2.60 -3.35
C ARG A 38 11.94 -2.27 -3.84
N ALA A 39 11.74 -1.06 -4.33
CA ALA A 39 10.45 -0.67 -4.88
C ALA A 39 10.07 -1.56 -6.05
N SER A 40 11.03 -1.90 -6.89
CA SER A 40 10.77 -2.78 -8.01
C SER A 40 10.27 -4.15 -7.55
N GLY A 41 10.92 -4.71 -6.54
CA GLY A 41 10.49 -5.99 -5.98
C GLY A 41 9.14 -5.93 -5.33
N LEU A 42 8.87 -4.84 -4.61
CA LEU A 42 7.58 -4.68 -3.95
C LEU A 42 6.46 -4.55 -4.98
N MET A 43 6.71 -3.81 -6.07
CA MET A 43 5.70 -3.69 -7.12
C MET A 43 5.34 -5.03 -7.72
N SER A 44 6.29 -5.93 -7.87
CA SER A 44 6.00 -7.24 -8.43
C SER A 44 5.21 -8.10 -7.47
N MET A 45 5.22 -7.78 -6.19
CA MET A 45 4.42 -8.52 -5.21
C MET A 45 3.00 -8.00 -5.09
N LEU A 46 2.74 -6.79 -5.55
CA LEU A 46 1.40 -6.22 -5.46
C LEU A 46 0.52 -6.79 -6.56
N PRO A 47 -0.79 -6.91 -6.30
CA PRO A 47 -1.71 -7.36 -7.34
C PRO A 47 -1.71 -6.38 -8.51
N SER A 48 -1.97 -6.89 -9.70
CA SER A 48 -2.01 -6.03 -10.88
C SER A 48 -3.13 -5.01 -10.79
N SER A 49 -4.19 -5.32 -10.04
CA SER A 49 -5.28 -4.35 -9.88
C SER A 49 -4.80 -3.09 -9.17
N ILE A 50 -3.78 -3.20 -8.32
CA ILE A 50 -3.20 -2.04 -7.67
C ILE A 50 -2.18 -1.37 -8.57
N THR A 51 -1.27 -2.16 -9.15
CA THR A 51 -0.20 -1.57 -9.96
C THR A 51 -0.74 -0.93 -11.22
N ASN A 52 -1.88 -1.37 -11.72
CA ASN A 52 -2.49 -0.75 -12.87
C ASN A 52 -3.02 0.65 -12.58
N MET A 53 -3.16 1.01 -11.33
CA MET A 53 -3.58 2.36 -10.96
C MET A 53 -2.44 3.36 -11.02
N PHE A 54 -1.21 2.89 -11.11
CA PHE A 54 -0.05 3.79 -11.14
C PHE A 54 0.21 4.18 -12.60
N SER A 55 0.55 5.45 -12.80
CA SER A 55 0.93 5.89 -14.14
C SER A 55 2.33 5.40 -14.45
N GLY A 56 2.72 5.48 -15.73
CA GLY A 56 4.06 5.10 -16.12
C GLY A 56 5.12 5.97 -15.45
N ASP A 57 4.82 7.26 -15.31
CA ASP A 57 5.74 8.17 -14.64
C ASP A 57 5.90 7.81 -13.17
N GLU A 58 4.81 7.44 -12.51
CA GLU A 58 4.86 7.05 -11.11
C GLU A 58 5.70 5.80 -10.93
N ARG A 59 5.50 4.81 -11.80
CA ARG A 59 6.27 3.57 -11.71
C ARG A 59 7.75 3.82 -11.89
N GLN A 60 8.10 4.67 -12.83
CA GLN A 60 9.49 4.98 -13.07
C GLN A 60 10.08 5.72 -11.86
N ARG A 61 9.32 6.63 -11.28
CA ARG A 61 9.81 7.37 -10.13
C ARG A 61 10.08 6.46 -8.95
N PHE A 62 9.21 5.48 -8.72
CA PHE A 62 9.40 4.55 -7.61
C PHE A 62 10.71 3.78 -7.73
N THR A 63 11.12 3.48 -8.95
CA THR A 63 12.30 2.66 -9.18
C THR A 63 13.56 3.47 -9.41
N THR A 64 13.46 4.80 -9.40
CA THR A 64 14.65 5.65 -9.60
C THR A 64 14.91 6.61 -8.46
N THR A 65 13.91 6.94 -7.67
CA THR A 65 14.05 7.96 -6.63
C THR A 65 13.37 7.53 -5.35
N GLN A 66 14.07 7.65 -4.25
CA GLN A 66 13.47 7.43 -2.94
C GLN A 66 13.02 8.77 -2.38
N GLU A 67 11.79 8.83 -1.89
CA GLU A 67 11.26 10.04 -1.29
C GLU A 67 11.03 9.81 0.18
N ASN A 68 10.81 10.90 0.91
CA ASN A 68 10.52 10.81 2.32
C ASN A 68 9.15 11.39 2.55
N VAL A 69 8.14 10.57 2.45
CA VAL A 69 6.75 10.99 2.67
C VAL A 69 6.37 10.58 4.07
N SER A 70 5.83 11.48 4.86
CA SER A 70 5.49 11.16 6.23
C SER A 70 4.17 10.40 6.31
N GLU A 71 4.03 9.63 7.37
CA GLU A 71 2.79 8.90 7.63
C GLU A 71 1.61 9.87 7.76
N ASP A 72 1.83 11.01 8.40
CA ASP A 72 0.78 11.99 8.57
C ASP A 72 0.26 12.52 7.25
N GLU A 73 1.12 12.66 6.26
CA GLU A 73 0.69 13.13 4.96
C GLU A 73 -0.26 12.14 4.29
N VAL A 74 0.07 10.86 4.35
CA VAL A 74 -0.77 9.88 3.71
C VAL A 74 -2.07 9.69 4.47
N VAL A 75 -2.03 9.76 5.80
CA VAL A 75 -3.25 9.69 6.61
C VAL A 75 -4.16 10.86 6.28
N ASP A 76 -3.59 12.06 6.17
CA ASP A 76 -4.38 13.23 5.84
C ASP A 76 -5.02 13.09 4.45
N GLN A 77 -4.27 12.59 3.50
CA GLN A 77 -4.79 12.41 2.15
C GLN A 77 -5.92 11.38 2.12
N ILE A 78 -5.74 10.26 2.82
CA ILE A 78 -6.78 9.25 2.92
C ILE A 78 -8.02 9.83 3.58
N SER A 79 -7.83 10.62 4.63
CA SER A 79 -8.95 11.22 5.34
C SER A 79 -9.78 12.09 4.41
N ARG A 80 -9.10 12.90 3.59
CA ARG A 80 -9.81 13.79 2.69
C ARG A 80 -10.46 13.07 1.54
N GLU A 81 -9.81 12.07 1.00
CA GLU A 81 -10.33 11.42 -0.20
C GLU A 81 -11.26 10.26 0.06
N CYS A 82 -11.13 9.60 1.20
CA CYS A 82 -11.90 8.40 1.49
C CYS A 82 -12.84 8.53 2.67
N CYS A 83 -12.64 9.52 3.54
CA CYS A 83 -13.34 9.57 4.82
C CYS A 83 -13.95 10.93 5.13
N ASN A 84 -14.17 11.74 4.11
CA ASN A 84 -14.81 13.07 4.26
C ASN A 84 -14.11 13.96 5.28
N GLY A 85 -12.79 13.84 5.37
CA GLY A 85 -12.02 14.68 6.28
C GLY A 85 -11.87 14.16 7.69
N ASP A 86 -12.40 12.97 7.95
CA ASP A 86 -12.31 12.40 9.32
C ASP A 86 -10.95 11.73 9.47
N ARG A 87 -10.05 12.37 10.20
CA ARG A 87 -8.69 11.86 10.35
C ARG A 87 -8.62 10.57 11.14
N GLU A 88 -9.53 10.36 12.05
CA GLU A 88 -9.52 9.12 12.82
C GLU A 88 -9.84 7.94 11.91
N LYS A 89 -10.84 8.10 11.06
CA LYS A 89 -11.16 7.06 10.08
C LYS A 89 -10.03 6.88 9.09
N GLY A 90 -9.39 7.97 8.70
CA GLY A 90 -8.24 7.90 7.81
C GLY A 90 -7.10 7.11 8.41
N ARG A 91 -6.85 7.29 9.70
CA ARG A 91 -5.80 6.55 10.38
C ARG A 91 -6.12 5.06 10.46
N ILE A 92 -7.37 4.74 10.74
CA ILE A 92 -7.80 3.34 10.79
C ILE A 92 -7.64 2.72 9.39
N ALA A 93 -8.07 3.44 8.35
CA ALA A 93 -7.93 2.95 6.99
C ALA A 93 -6.46 2.73 6.64
N TYR A 94 -5.60 3.64 7.02
CA TYR A 94 -4.17 3.51 6.77
C TYR A 94 -3.62 2.25 7.42
N LYS A 95 -3.95 2.03 8.70
CA LYS A 95 -3.43 0.86 9.40
C LYS A 95 -3.95 -0.43 8.81
N GLU A 96 -5.21 -0.47 8.44
CA GLU A 96 -5.77 -1.67 7.83
C GLU A 96 -5.17 -1.94 6.46
N ALA A 97 -4.91 -0.89 5.68
CA ALA A 97 -4.27 -1.07 4.39
C ALA A 97 -2.89 -1.68 4.56
N ILE A 98 -2.12 -1.17 5.52
CA ILE A 98 -0.79 -1.72 5.79
C ILE A 98 -0.91 -3.20 6.16
N ASN A 99 -1.86 -3.53 7.03
CA ASN A 99 -2.03 -4.92 7.47
C ASN A 99 -2.40 -5.84 6.32
N VAL A 100 -3.30 -5.39 5.46
CA VAL A 100 -3.73 -6.19 4.32
C VAL A 100 -2.59 -6.42 3.35
N LEU A 101 -1.82 -5.37 3.07
CA LEU A 101 -0.69 -5.50 2.16
C LEU A 101 0.40 -6.38 2.75
N ARG A 102 0.63 -6.28 4.04
CA ARG A 102 1.62 -7.13 4.70
C ARG A 102 1.23 -8.58 4.62
N GLU A 103 -0.04 -8.90 4.87
CA GLU A 103 -0.52 -10.27 4.78
C GLU A 103 -0.36 -10.80 3.36
N LYS A 104 -0.64 -9.96 2.38
CA LYS A 104 -0.54 -10.40 0.99
C LYS A 104 0.89 -10.70 0.59
N THR A 105 1.83 -9.84 0.97
CA THR A 105 3.23 -10.09 0.63
C THR A 105 3.77 -11.28 1.39
N ARG A 106 3.34 -11.47 2.63
CA ARG A 106 3.78 -12.61 3.41
C ARG A 106 3.32 -13.91 2.79
N ARG A 107 2.09 -13.96 2.29
CA ARG A 107 1.60 -15.15 1.64
C ARG A 107 2.41 -15.48 0.40
N ARG A 108 2.74 -14.47 -0.40
CA ARG A 108 3.53 -14.70 -1.59
C ARG A 108 4.89 -15.23 -1.26
N GLN A 109 5.48 -14.72 -0.21
CA GLN A 109 6.78 -15.19 0.20
C GLN A 109 6.74 -16.66 0.65
N GLN A 110 5.71 -17.03 1.36
CA GLN A 110 5.59 -18.39 1.79
C GLN A 110 5.46 -19.34 0.61
N GLN A 111 4.75 -18.92 -0.42
CA GLN A 111 4.63 -19.75 -1.58
C GLN A 111 5.89 -19.81 -2.37
N GLY A 112 6.66 -18.72 -2.36
CA GLY A 112 7.79 -18.66 -3.23
C GLY A 112 9.07 -18.97 -2.57
N GLN A 113 9.20 -19.37 -1.35
CA GLN A 113 10.44 -19.63 -0.86
C GLN A 113 10.88 -18.64 0.04
N GLN A 114 11.15 -18.57 0.96
CA GLN A 114 11.54 -17.75 1.88
C GLN A 114 12.05 -16.54 1.50
N GLN A 115 11.64 -15.50 1.81
CA GLN A 115 12.10 -14.31 1.43
C GLN A 115 11.85 -13.37 2.47
N GLU A 116 12.61 -13.17 3.37
CA GLU A 116 12.39 -12.25 4.41
C GLU A 116 12.51 -10.83 4.01
N GLU A 117 13.06 -10.58 2.83
CA GLU A 117 13.27 -9.22 2.42
C GLU A 117 12.01 -8.40 2.32
N GLY A 118 10.97 -8.95 1.75
CA GLY A 118 9.73 -8.21 1.60
C GLY A 118 9.09 -7.87 2.93
N GLU A 119 9.08 -8.82 3.83
CA GLU A 119 8.49 -8.62 5.12
C GLU A 119 9.33 -7.65 5.95
N GLY A 120 10.63 -7.80 5.93
CA GLY A 120 11.51 -6.91 6.63
C GLY A 120 11.42 -5.49 6.09
N PHE A 121 11.25 -5.38 4.79
CA PHE A 121 11.13 -4.08 4.17
C PHE A 121 9.90 -3.34 4.68
N LEU A 122 8.75 -3.99 4.74
CA LEU A 122 7.55 -3.35 5.24
C LEU A 122 7.68 -2.98 6.71
N ASP A 123 8.32 -3.83 7.48
CA ASP A 123 8.51 -3.54 8.90
C ASP A 123 9.41 -2.35 9.11
N ASN A 124 10.41 -2.17 8.26
CA ASN A 124 11.29 -1.04 8.37
C ASN A 124 10.63 0.28 8.03
N ILE A 125 9.66 0.25 7.14
CA ILE A 125 8.94 1.46 6.77
C ILE A 125 7.95 1.83 7.85
N LEU A 126 7.38 0.86 8.48
CA LEU A 126 6.39 1.05 9.51
C LEU A 126 7.01 1.23 10.88
#